data_711049ffba66ce241e077fec503cedb5
#
_entry.id   711049ffba66ce241e077fec503cedb5
#
_cell.length_a   1.000
_cell.length_b   1.000
_cell.length_c   1.000
_cell.angle_alpha   90.00
_cell.angle_beta   90.00
_cell.angle_gamma   90.00
#
_symmetry.space_group_name_H-M   'P 1'
#
loop_
_entity.id
_entity.type
_entity.pdbx_description
1 polymer ?
#
loop_
_entity_poly.entity_id
_entity_poly.type
_entity_poly.pdbx_seq_one_letter_code
_entity_poly.pdbx_strand_id
1 'polypeptide(L)'
;LLFPSSSTTILVGVNAGSKLRLVDVKLSLDGQTISYHAYSEQEISALNKGGLHRLFLGNVNSGSHAIKATITAYDSDGKDFQRTINHSFNKNNLRKIIEIKAGDDSTRTEPAKFSFREWESKN
;
A
#
# COMPACT_ATOMS: atom_id res chain seq x y z
N LEU A 1 21.77 7.17 -17.13
CA LEU A 1 21.01 6.88 -15.95
C LEU A 1 19.76 7.74 -15.90
N LEU A 2 18.60 7.11 -15.86
CA LEU A 2 17.34 7.83 -15.85
C LEU A 2 16.71 7.72 -14.47
N PHE A 3 16.48 8.86 -13.85
CA PHE A 3 15.67 8.91 -12.63
C PHE A 3 14.21 9.11 -13.02
N PRO A 4 13.28 8.57 -12.24
CA PRO A 4 11.88 8.83 -12.51
C PRO A 4 11.59 10.33 -12.47
N SER A 5 10.99 10.83 -13.52
CA SER A 5 10.56 12.22 -13.57
C SER A 5 9.39 12.40 -12.60
N SER A 6 9.35 13.52 -11.88
CA SER A 6 8.21 13.82 -11.03
C SER A 6 6.89 13.84 -11.80
N SER A 7 6.95 14.20 -13.09
CA SER A 7 5.75 14.24 -13.92
C SER A 7 5.17 12.85 -14.22
N THR A 8 5.96 11.78 -14.06
CA THR A 8 5.49 10.42 -14.32
C THR A 8 5.57 9.52 -13.09
N THR A 9 6.12 10.02 -11.99
CA THR A 9 6.44 9.19 -10.83
C THR A 9 5.19 8.83 -10.02
N ILE A 10 5.12 7.57 -9.64
CA ILE A 10 4.18 7.08 -8.64
C ILE A 10 4.97 6.37 -7.55
N LEU A 11 4.60 6.65 -6.30
CA LEU A 11 5.15 6.00 -5.12
C LEU A 11 4.00 5.35 -4.38
N VAL A 12 4.15 4.06 -4.06
CA VAL A 12 3.14 3.33 -3.29
C VAL A 12 3.79 2.78 -2.03
N GLY A 13 3.18 3.07 -0.89
CA GLY A 13 3.66 2.59 0.40
C GLY A 13 2.56 2.00 1.24
N VAL A 14 2.94 1.26 2.26
CA VAL A 14 2.01 0.68 3.22
C VAL A 14 2.31 1.16 4.62
N ASN A 15 1.26 1.45 5.36
CA ASN A 15 1.31 1.83 6.77
C ASN A 15 0.36 0.89 7.52
N ALA A 16 0.87 0.18 8.50
CA ALA A 16 0.08 -0.77 9.27
C ALA A 16 -0.16 -0.25 10.68
N GLY A 17 -1.39 -0.47 11.15
CA GLY A 17 -1.73 -0.16 12.53
C GLY A 17 -1.05 -1.09 13.51
N SER A 18 -1.01 -0.70 14.77
CA SER A 18 -0.26 -1.42 15.80
C SER A 18 -0.83 -2.80 16.14
N LYS A 19 -2.07 -3.06 15.75
CA LYS A 19 -2.75 -4.30 16.10
C LYS A 19 -2.80 -5.31 14.96
N LEU A 20 -2.26 -4.96 13.82
CA LEU A 20 -2.32 -5.81 12.64
C LEU A 20 -0.93 -6.37 12.33
N ARG A 21 -0.87 -7.66 12.12
CA ARG A 21 0.37 -8.31 11.74
C ARG A 21 0.31 -8.72 10.28
N LEU A 22 1.04 -8.00 9.44
CA LEU A 22 1.09 -8.28 8.01
C LEU A 22 1.92 -9.53 7.72
N VAL A 23 1.46 -10.32 6.77
CA VAL A 23 2.23 -11.45 6.24
C VAL A 23 2.84 -11.04 4.91
N ASP A 24 2.02 -10.59 3.97
CA ASP A 24 2.52 -10.14 2.69
C ASP A 24 1.55 -9.14 2.04
N VAL A 25 2.06 -8.44 1.04
CA VAL A 25 1.27 -7.54 0.20
C VAL A 25 1.67 -7.77 -1.25
N LYS A 26 0.70 -8.01 -2.09
CA LYS A 26 0.87 -8.09 -3.54
C LYS A 26 0.19 -6.89 -4.17
N LEU A 27 0.90 -6.20 -5.04
CA LEU A 27 0.43 -4.99 -5.66
C LEU A 27 0.33 -5.18 -7.17
N SER A 28 -0.81 -4.83 -7.74
CA SER A 28 -1.02 -4.86 -9.18
C SER A 28 -1.43 -3.47 -9.68
N LEU A 29 -0.95 -3.11 -10.84
CA LEU A 29 -1.30 -1.86 -11.52
C LEU A 29 -1.84 -2.20 -12.88
N ASP A 30 -3.09 -1.76 -13.15
CA ASP A 30 -3.78 -2.02 -14.42
C ASP A 30 -3.73 -3.49 -14.82
N GLY A 31 -3.90 -4.37 -13.84
CA GLY A 31 -3.93 -5.81 -14.06
C GLY A 31 -2.59 -6.52 -14.06
N GLN A 32 -1.49 -5.79 -13.94
CA GLN A 32 -0.15 -6.39 -13.90
C GLN A 32 0.43 -6.30 -12.50
N THR A 33 0.98 -7.41 -12.02
CA THR A 33 1.69 -7.41 -10.73
C THR A 33 2.95 -6.57 -10.85
N ILE A 34 3.08 -5.57 -9.99
CA ILE A 34 4.24 -4.68 -9.99
C ILE A 34 5.09 -4.82 -8.75
N SER A 35 4.58 -5.45 -7.69
CA SER A 35 5.33 -5.62 -6.45
C SER A 35 4.75 -6.75 -5.63
N TYR A 36 5.61 -7.45 -4.94
CA TYR A 36 5.23 -8.44 -3.93
C TYR A 36 6.25 -8.35 -2.80
N HIS A 37 5.76 -8.29 -1.58
CA HIS A 37 6.66 -8.26 -0.43
C HIS A 37 6.09 -9.12 0.71
N ALA A 38 6.93 -10.04 1.19
CA ALA A 38 6.65 -10.83 2.40
C ALA A 38 7.40 -10.19 3.56
N TYR A 39 6.69 -9.96 4.67
CA TYR A 39 7.23 -9.21 5.79
C TYR A 39 7.91 -10.09 6.82
N SER A 40 9.09 -9.65 7.26
CA SER A 40 9.76 -10.24 8.41
C SER A 40 9.20 -9.66 9.70
N GLU A 41 9.49 -10.30 10.82
CA GLU A 41 9.06 -9.79 12.13
C GLU A 41 9.67 -8.44 12.45
N GLN A 42 10.91 -8.21 12.02
CA GLN A 42 11.57 -6.92 12.21
C GLN A 42 10.88 -5.81 11.45
N GLU A 43 10.48 -6.09 10.20
CA GLU A 43 9.75 -5.14 9.39
C GLU A 43 8.38 -4.82 9.98
N ILE A 44 7.68 -5.84 10.46
CA ILE A 44 6.38 -5.66 11.10
C ILE A 44 6.51 -4.77 12.34
N SER A 45 7.55 -5.02 13.14
CA SER A 45 7.81 -4.21 14.33
C SER A 45 8.02 -2.74 13.97
N ALA A 46 8.76 -2.48 12.91
CA ALA A 46 9.00 -1.11 12.44
C ALA A 46 7.70 -0.45 11.95
N LEU A 47 6.89 -1.18 11.20
CA LEU A 47 5.61 -0.67 10.72
C LEU A 47 4.66 -0.35 11.87
N ASN A 48 4.61 -1.22 12.88
CA ASN A 48 3.72 -1.05 14.03
C ASN A 48 4.10 0.17 14.87
N LYS A 49 5.29 0.67 14.70
CA LYS A 49 5.75 1.92 15.34
C LYS A 49 5.42 3.16 14.54
N GLY A 50 4.67 3.00 13.45
CA GLY A 50 4.25 4.11 12.62
C GLY A 50 5.07 4.33 11.36
N GLY A 51 5.89 3.37 10.99
CA GLY A 51 6.70 3.47 9.79
C GLY A 51 5.87 3.29 8.52
N LEU A 52 6.38 3.81 7.43
CA LEU A 52 5.82 3.61 6.09
C LEU A 52 6.81 2.78 5.30
N HIS A 53 6.34 1.65 4.76
CA HIS A 53 7.16 0.81 3.91
C HIS A 53 6.85 1.07 2.45
N ARG A 54 7.88 1.44 1.67
CA ARG A 54 7.73 1.67 0.24
C ARG A 54 7.67 0.34 -0.49
N LEU A 55 6.53 0.11 -1.17
CA LEU A 55 6.32 -1.09 -1.96
C LEU A 55 6.75 -0.92 -3.40
N PHE A 56 6.58 0.26 -3.95
CA PHE A 56 6.82 0.48 -5.37
C PHE A 56 7.16 1.94 -5.62
N LEU A 57 8.17 2.15 -6.44
CA LEU A 57 8.51 3.47 -6.99
C LEU A 57 8.75 3.27 -8.48
N GLY A 58 8.01 3.97 -9.31
CA GLY A 58 8.14 3.81 -10.75
C GLY A 58 7.44 4.91 -11.51
N ASN A 59 7.22 4.66 -12.79
CA ASN A 59 6.61 5.61 -13.70
C ASN A 59 5.30 5.05 -14.25
N VAL A 60 4.31 5.92 -14.40
CA VAL A 60 3.06 5.60 -15.10
C VAL A 60 2.71 6.74 -16.03
N ASN A 61 2.01 6.43 -17.10
CA ASN A 61 1.53 7.43 -18.04
C ASN A 61 0.44 8.28 -17.40
N SER A 62 0.24 9.46 -17.92
CA SER A 62 -0.90 10.30 -17.53
C SER A 62 -2.21 9.60 -17.86
N GLY A 63 -3.22 9.87 -17.08
CA GLY A 63 -4.55 9.33 -17.28
C GLY A 63 -5.00 8.43 -16.15
N SER A 64 -6.08 7.69 -16.39
CA SER A 64 -6.71 6.84 -15.40
C SER A 64 -5.98 5.52 -15.26
N HIS A 65 -5.78 5.12 -14.01
CA HIS A 65 -5.16 3.85 -13.67
C HIS A 65 -5.89 3.21 -12.50
N ALA A 66 -5.74 1.91 -12.35
CA ALA A 66 -6.31 1.17 -11.24
C ALA A 66 -5.21 0.39 -10.52
N ILE A 67 -5.18 0.52 -9.20
CA ILE A 67 -4.26 -0.22 -8.36
C ILE A 67 -5.06 -1.21 -7.52
N LYS A 68 -4.51 -2.41 -7.36
CA LYS A 68 -5.12 -3.46 -6.56
C LYS A 68 -4.09 -3.98 -5.58
N ALA A 69 -4.45 -4.04 -4.32
CA ALA A 69 -3.59 -4.61 -3.29
C ALA A 69 -4.27 -5.83 -2.69
N THR A 70 -3.54 -6.94 -2.65
CA THR A 70 -3.97 -8.16 -1.98
C THR A 70 -3.08 -8.32 -0.75
N ILE A 71 -3.71 -8.24 0.42
CA ILE A 71 -3.01 -8.17 1.70
C ILE A 71 -3.35 -9.40 2.51
N THR A 72 -2.32 -10.13 2.96
CA THR A 72 -2.47 -11.24 3.88
C THR A 72 -1.97 -10.79 5.25
N ALA A 73 -2.74 -11.07 6.28
CA ALA A 73 -2.42 -10.63 7.64
C ALA A 73 -3.02 -11.58 8.67
N TYR A 74 -2.54 -11.47 9.91
CA TYR A 74 -3.17 -12.11 11.06
C TYR A 74 -3.94 -11.07 11.84
N ASP A 75 -5.15 -11.45 12.28
CA ASP A 75 -5.95 -10.58 13.14
C ASP A 75 -5.51 -10.71 14.60
N SER A 76 -6.20 -10.02 15.50
CA SER A 76 -5.87 -10.04 16.93
C SER A 76 -6.09 -11.42 17.58
N ASP A 77 -6.87 -12.28 16.96
CA ASP A 77 -7.11 -13.65 17.43
C ASP A 77 -6.13 -14.65 16.83
N GLY A 78 -5.17 -14.19 16.04
CA GLY A 78 -4.18 -15.03 15.43
C GLY A 78 -4.64 -15.78 14.20
N LYS A 79 -5.80 -15.43 13.66
CA LYS A 79 -6.32 -16.02 12.43
C LYS A 79 -5.80 -15.26 11.23
N ASP A 80 -5.33 -15.99 10.22
CA ASP A 80 -4.93 -15.37 8.98
C ASP A 80 -6.16 -15.02 8.14
N PHE A 81 -6.03 -13.96 7.38
CA PHE A 81 -7.07 -13.55 6.45
C PHE A 81 -6.43 -12.81 5.30
N GLN A 82 -7.17 -12.69 4.20
CA GLN A 82 -6.71 -12.00 3.03
C GLN A 82 -7.77 -10.99 2.58
N ARG A 83 -7.32 -9.81 2.20
CA ARG A 83 -8.20 -8.76 1.67
C ARG A 83 -7.64 -8.26 0.36
N THR A 84 -8.54 -8.04 -0.57
CA THR A 84 -8.21 -7.39 -1.83
C THR A 84 -8.94 -6.07 -1.88
N ILE A 85 -8.18 -4.99 -2.06
CA ILE A 85 -8.75 -3.65 -2.17
C ILE A 85 -8.32 -3.03 -3.49
N ASN A 86 -9.22 -2.24 -4.06
CA ASN A 86 -9.02 -1.61 -5.36
C ASN A 86 -9.11 -0.10 -5.21
N HIS A 87 -8.32 0.60 -5.99
CA HIS A 87 -8.32 2.05 -5.98
C HIS A 87 -8.05 2.56 -7.39
N SER A 88 -8.94 3.43 -7.88
CA SER A 88 -8.73 4.09 -9.16
C SER A 88 -8.19 5.49 -8.90
N PHE A 89 -7.21 5.88 -9.69
CA PHE A 89 -6.62 7.20 -9.56
C PHE A 89 -6.36 7.79 -10.94
N ASN A 90 -6.23 9.10 -10.97
CA ASN A 90 -5.89 9.81 -12.20
C ASN A 90 -4.50 10.40 -12.05
N LYS A 91 -3.59 10.03 -12.95
CA LYS A 91 -2.23 10.53 -12.93
C LYS A 91 -2.15 11.79 -13.80
N ASN A 92 -1.80 12.89 -13.18
CA ASN A 92 -1.49 14.13 -13.88
C ASN A 92 0.04 14.29 -13.93
N ASN A 93 0.53 15.49 -14.17
CA ASN A 93 1.96 15.74 -14.28
C ASN A 93 2.65 15.99 -12.95
N LEU A 94 2.00 15.68 -11.84
CA LEU A 94 2.60 15.77 -10.52
C LEU A 94 2.89 14.35 -10.00
N ARG A 95 3.90 14.24 -9.12
CA ARG A 95 4.18 12.98 -8.45
C ARG A 95 2.97 12.55 -7.65
N LYS A 96 2.54 11.31 -7.85
CA LYS A 96 1.42 10.72 -7.11
C LYS A 96 1.97 9.83 -6.01
N ILE A 97 1.48 10.02 -4.80
CA ILE A 97 1.83 9.18 -3.67
C ILE A 97 0.56 8.48 -3.21
N ILE A 98 0.61 7.16 -3.12
CA ILE A 98 -0.52 6.34 -2.71
C ILE A 98 -0.09 5.56 -1.47
N GLU A 99 -0.85 5.71 -0.41
CA GLU A 99 -0.60 5.01 0.85
C GLU A 99 -1.72 4.00 1.08
N ILE A 100 -1.33 2.77 1.39
CA ILE A 100 -2.25 1.74 1.84
C ILE A 100 -2.24 1.79 3.37
N LYS A 101 -3.37 2.12 3.96
CA LYS A 101 -3.53 2.08 5.42
C LYS A 101 -4.16 0.77 5.81
N ALA A 102 -3.51 0.04 6.67
CA ALA A 102 -3.92 -1.31 7.05
C ALA A 102 -4.22 -1.38 8.54
N GLY A 103 -5.49 -1.62 8.87
CA GLY A 103 -5.87 -2.13 10.17
C GLY A 103 -5.94 -1.18 11.34
N ASP A 104 -5.94 0.12 11.13
CA ASP A 104 -5.90 1.09 12.24
C ASP A 104 -7.15 1.07 13.11
N ASP A 105 -8.29 0.77 12.55
CA ASP A 105 -9.57 0.93 13.23
C ASP A 105 -10.21 -0.39 13.64
N SER A 106 -9.40 -1.45 13.78
CA SER A 106 -9.96 -2.74 14.16
C SER A 106 -10.38 -2.73 15.63
N THR A 107 -11.56 -3.26 15.89
CA THR A 107 -12.10 -3.45 17.21
C THR A 107 -12.51 -4.90 17.37
N ARG A 108 -12.99 -5.27 18.57
CA ARG A 108 -13.49 -6.64 18.80
C ARG A 108 -14.67 -6.99 17.91
N THR A 109 -15.47 -6.00 17.54
CA THR A 109 -16.71 -6.21 16.79
C THR A 109 -16.59 -5.87 15.32
N GLU A 110 -15.50 -5.19 14.93
CA GLU A 110 -15.31 -4.77 13.56
C GLU A 110 -13.99 -5.34 13.02
N PRO A 111 -14.01 -5.87 11.80
CA PRO A 111 -12.77 -6.37 11.20
C PRO A 111 -11.81 -5.24 10.90
N ALA A 112 -10.55 -5.57 10.75
CA ALA A 112 -9.53 -4.62 10.33
C ALA A 112 -9.94 -3.96 9.02
N LYS A 113 -9.77 -2.65 8.95
CA LYS A 113 -10.11 -1.87 7.78
C LYS A 113 -8.86 -1.58 6.97
N PHE A 114 -9.01 -1.65 5.67
CA PHE A 114 -7.96 -1.29 4.74
C PHE A 114 -8.49 -0.17 3.85
N SER A 115 -7.66 0.82 3.61
CA SER A 115 -8.06 1.94 2.77
C SER A 115 -6.86 2.48 2.01
N PHE A 116 -7.15 3.24 0.96
CA PHE A 116 -6.14 3.98 0.24
C PHE A 116 -6.24 5.46 0.59
N ARG A 117 -5.09 6.11 0.58
CA ARG A 117 -5.00 7.55 0.69
C ARG A 117 -4.03 8.02 -0.37
N GLU A 118 -4.37 9.08 -1.07
CA GLU A 118 -3.49 9.60 -2.11
C GLU A 118 -3.31 11.10 -2.00
N TRP A 119 -2.16 11.56 -2.44
CA TRP A 119 -1.89 12.98 -2.57
C TRP A 119 -0.84 13.19 -3.64
N GLU A 120 -0.64 14.43 -3.99
CA GLU A 120 0.30 14.80 -5.02
C GLU A 120 1.39 15.68 -4.44
N SER A 121 2.59 15.54 -4.99
CA SER A 121 3.74 16.32 -4.57
C SER A 121 4.40 16.92 -5.80
N LYS A 122 4.79 18.18 -5.68
CA LYS A 122 5.49 18.87 -6.77
C LYS A 122 6.95 18.48 -6.86
N ASN A 123 7.46 17.81 -5.85
CA ASN A 123 8.87 17.40 -5.86
C ASN A 123 9.03 15.94 -5.54
#